data_46ecb3d2b45233fbf3fa76d84a3af0e5
#
_entry.id   46ecb3d2b45233fbf3fa76d84a3af0e5
#
_cell.length_a   1.000
_cell.length_b   1.000
_cell.length_c   1.000
_cell.angle_alpha   90.00
_cell.angle_beta   90.00
_cell.angle_gamma   90.00
#
_symmetry.space_group_name_H-M   'P 1'
#
loop_
_entity.id
_entity.type
_entity.pdbx_description
1 polymer ?
#
loop_
_entity_poly.entity_id
_entity_poly.type
_entity_poly.pdbx_seq_one_letter_code
_entity_poly.pdbx_strand_id
1 'polypeptide(L)'
;MDDDELYMGEIKIIIAGPVGAGKTTAMRTVFGDNLLAGEAKYTAAKVDDAKGHTTVSMDYGTLNDMHNCSARPVKMHVYSVPGQERFKFMWEILSKNANGLIILVAAGEQNIFSVISNYLSVVWPYMHNKKAVLVALNEIPENFSNNINIPEYLYYNDMSLRFVKTNVTDKSEVLLLFRYLVEMIDFKSC
;
A
#
# COMPACT_ATOMS: atom_id res chain seq x y z
N MET A 1 32.21 -3.55 6.20
CA MET A 1 31.51 -3.02 5.02
C MET A 1 30.16 -2.61 5.56
N ASP A 2 29.90 -1.32 5.62
CA ASP A 2 28.63 -0.83 6.13
C ASP A 2 27.54 -1.22 5.13
N ASP A 3 26.45 -1.82 5.62
CA ASP A 3 25.32 -2.27 4.78
C ASP A 3 24.71 -1.12 3.94
N ASP A 4 24.97 0.13 4.31
CA ASP A 4 24.47 1.33 3.63
C ASP A 4 25.12 1.60 2.26
N GLU A 5 26.29 1.05 1.94
CA GLU A 5 26.90 1.18 0.61
C GLU A 5 26.30 0.24 -0.44
N LEU A 6 25.55 -0.78 -0.02
CA LEU A 6 25.02 -1.79 -0.92
C LEU A 6 23.74 -1.32 -1.64
N TYR A 7 22.97 -0.42 -1.03
CA TYR A 7 21.66 0.01 -1.54
C TYR A 7 21.73 1.38 -2.20
N MET A 8 20.94 1.56 -3.28
CA MET A 8 20.78 2.86 -3.94
C MET A 8 19.99 3.87 -3.09
N GLY A 9 19.31 3.38 -2.06
CA GLY A 9 18.50 4.17 -1.13
C GLY A 9 17.41 3.36 -0.46
N GLU A 10 16.76 4.00 0.48
CA GLU A 10 15.59 3.44 1.16
C GLU A 10 14.32 4.09 0.62
N ILE A 11 13.30 3.28 0.38
CA ILE A 11 11.99 3.77 -0.05
C ILE A 11 10.90 3.32 0.91
N LYS A 12 9.90 4.15 1.07
CA LYS A 12 8.74 3.91 1.91
C LYS A 12 7.50 3.69 1.06
N ILE A 13 6.87 2.53 1.21
CA ILE A 13 5.65 2.15 0.51
C ILE A 13 4.50 2.01 1.49
N ILE A 14 3.35 2.56 1.12
CA ILE A 14 2.11 2.43 1.88
C ILE A 14 1.17 1.49 1.13
N ILE A 15 0.62 0.51 1.85
CA ILE A 15 -0.53 -0.28 1.39
C ILE A 15 -1.77 0.23 2.12
N ALA A 16 -2.68 0.83 1.36
CA ALA A 16 -3.95 1.33 1.84
C ALA A 16 -5.12 0.53 1.24
N GLY A 17 -6.31 0.68 1.78
CA GLY A 17 -7.52 0.03 1.28
C GLY A 17 -8.49 -0.30 2.40
N PRO A 18 -9.77 -0.58 2.08
CA PRO A 18 -10.80 -0.84 3.07
C PRO A 18 -10.54 -2.11 3.90
N VAL A 19 -11.33 -2.28 4.94
CA VAL A 19 -11.35 -3.53 5.71
C VAL A 19 -11.76 -4.67 4.78
N GLY A 20 -11.06 -5.80 4.87
CA GLY A 20 -11.35 -6.97 4.00
C GLY A 20 -10.69 -6.92 2.62
N ALA A 21 -10.02 -5.84 2.22
CA ALA A 21 -9.34 -5.76 0.92
C ALA A 21 -8.16 -6.74 0.75
N GLY A 22 -7.66 -7.34 1.83
CA GLY A 22 -6.58 -8.32 1.78
C GLY A 22 -5.20 -7.77 2.16
N LYS A 23 -5.09 -6.56 2.72
CA LYS A 23 -3.82 -5.91 3.08
C LYS A 23 -2.92 -6.78 3.98
N THR A 24 -3.46 -7.26 5.10
CA THR A 24 -2.72 -8.12 6.04
C THR A 24 -2.36 -9.46 5.38
N THR A 25 -3.20 -9.99 4.50
CA THR A 25 -2.89 -11.19 3.73
C THR A 25 -1.72 -10.94 2.81
N ALA A 26 -1.74 -9.86 2.02
CA ALA A 26 -0.63 -9.48 1.15
C ALA A 26 0.68 -9.33 1.92
N MET A 27 0.64 -8.65 3.07
CA MET A 27 1.81 -8.48 3.94
C MET A 27 2.33 -9.84 4.44
N ARG A 28 1.46 -10.71 4.94
CA ARG A 28 1.84 -12.05 5.40
C ARG A 28 2.40 -12.93 4.29
N THR A 29 1.81 -12.85 3.11
CA THR A 29 2.25 -13.62 1.93
C THR A 29 3.69 -13.29 1.54
N VAL A 30 4.07 -12.02 1.62
CA VAL A 30 5.42 -11.59 1.24
C VAL A 30 6.43 -11.76 2.36
N PHE A 31 6.09 -11.31 3.57
CA PHE A 31 7.02 -11.17 4.68
C PHE A 31 7.05 -12.39 5.61
N GLY A 32 5.98 -13.20 5.64
CA GLY A 32 5.92 -14.40 6.50
C GLY A 32 6.23 -14.07 7.96
N ASP A 33 7.20 -14.78 8.53
CA ASP A 33 7.63 -14.61 9.93
C ASP A 33 8.40 -13.29 10.17
N ASN A 34 8.88 -12.62 9.13
CA ASN A 34 9.53 -11.32 9.21
C ASN A 34 8.54 -10.15 9.26
N LEU A 35 7.23 -10.45 9.24
CA LEU A 35 6.21 -9.43 9.40
C LEU A 35 6.14 -8.95 10.84
N LEU A 36 6.35 -7.67 11.05
CA LEU A 36 6.11 -7.03 12.33
C LEU A 36 4.66 -6.54 12.35
N ALA A 37 3.80 -7.28 13.03
CA ALA A 37 2.45 -6.84 13.33
C ALA A 37 2.47 -5.99 14.60
N GLY A 38 2.27 -4.69 14.45
CA GLY A 38 2.22 -3.75 15.56
C GLY A 38 0.79 -3.52 16.02
N GLU A 39 0.49 -3.84 17.27
CA GLU A 39 -0.70 -3.35 17.97
C GLU A 39 -0.33 -2.09 18.74
N ALA A 40 -0.66 -0.92 18.21
CA ALA A 40 -0.52 0.33 18.93
C ALA A 40 -1.80 0.59 19.74
N LYS A 41 -1.68 0.62 21.08
CA LYS A 41 -2.75 1.10 21.94
C LYS A 41 -2.77 2.63 21.85
N TYR A 42 -3.76 3.18 21.21
CA TYR A 42 -3.96 4.62 21.12
C TYR A 42 -5.01 5.05 22.15
N THR A 43 -4.61 5.95 23.04
CA THR A 43 -5.52 6.62 23.97
C THR A 43 -5.95 7.92 23.32
N ALA A 44 -7.09 7.90 22.64
CA ALA A 44 -7.68 9.13 22.11
C ALA A 44 -8.53 9.80 23.20
N ALA A 45 -8.26 11.07 23.44
CA ALA A 45 -9.04 11.87 24.41
C ALA A 45 -10.49 12.15 23.96
N LYS A 46 -10.91 11.66 22.79
CA LYS A 46 -12.25 11.83 22.21
C LYS A 46 -12.63 10.65 21.31
N VAL A 47 -12.89 9.50 21.87
CA VAL A 47 -13.65 8.45 21.19
C VAL A 47 -14.70 7.95 22.18
N ASP A 48 -15.97 8.04 21.79
CA ASP A 48 -17.14 7.65 22.57
C ASP A 48 -17.29 6.13 22.82
N ASP A 49 -16.20 5.43 23.00
CA ASP A 49 -16.21 4.01 23.39
C ASP A 49 -15.86 3.90 24.88
N ALA A 50 -16.75 3.27 25.64
CA ALA A 50 -16.75 3.14 27.10
C ALA A 50 -15.49 2.52 27.73
N LYS A 51 -14.40 2.31 26.97
CA LYS A 51 -13.11 1.75 27.43
C LYS A 51 -11.88 2.61 27.15
N GLY A 52 -12.00 3.75 26.49
CA GLY A 52 -10.91 4.75 26.34
C GLY A 52 -9.64 4.29 25.60
N HIS A 53 -9.57 3.05 25.14
CA HIS A 53 -8.43 2.47 24.45
C HIS A 53 -8.87 1.78 23.16
N THR A 54 -8.33 2.21 22.05
CA THR A 54 -8.54 1.54 20.76
C THR A 54 -7.22 0.91 20.32
N THR A 55 -7.23 -0.39 20.06
CA THR A 55 -6.09 -1.07 19.45
C THR A 55 -6.11 -0.81 17.94
N VAL A 56 -5.04 -0.23 17.43
CA VAL A 56 -4.83 -0.01 15.99
C VAL A 56 -3.81 -1.03 15.51
N SER A 57 -4.21 -1.87 14.59
CA SER A 57 -3.31 -2.83 13.95
C SER A 57 -2.66 -2.21 12.73
N MET A 58 -1.35 -2.27 12.66
CA MET A 58 -0.51 -1.86 11.54
C MET A 58 0.50 -2.97 11.27
N ASP A 59 0.61 -3.37 10.02
CA ASP A 59 1.62 -4.33 9.59
C ASP A 59 2.82 -3.59 8.97
N TYR A 60 4.04 -4.05 9.27
CA TYR A 60 5.28 -3.51 8.72
C TYR A 60 6.21 -4.64 8.29
N GLY A 61 6.87 -4.47 7.15
CA GLY A 61 7.89 -5.39 6.66
C GLY A 61 8.94 -4.68 5.81
N THR A 62 10.09 -5.32 5.63
CA THR A 62 11.18 -4.84 4.79
C THR A 62 11.54 -5.83 3.69
N LEU A 63 11.81 -5.31 2.50
CA LEU A 63 12.35 -6.05 1.36
C LEU A 63 13.68 -5.42 0.94
N ASN A 64 14.71 -6.26 0.80
CA ASN A 64 16.07 -5.82 0.51
C ASN A 64 16.51 -6.07 -0.95
N ASP A 65 15.75 -6.89 -1.71
CA ASP A 65 16.19 -7.38 -3.02
C ASP A 65 15.39 -6.81 -4.20
N MET A 66 14.79 -5.63 -4.03
CA MET A 66 14.08 -4.97 -5.12
C MET A 66 15.06 -4.16 -5.96
N HIS A 67 15.14 -4.47 -7.25
CA HIS A 67 16.01 -3.77 -8.19
C HIS A 67 15.21 -2.76 -9.01
N ASN A 68 15.81 -1.58 -9.21
CA ASN A 68 15.30 -0.59 -10.15
C ASN A 68 15.92 -0.80 -11.56
N CYS A 69 15.66 0.12 -12.48
CA CYS A 69 16.22 0.11 -13.84
C CYS A 69 17.76 0.10 -13.87
N SER A 70 18.44 0.61 -12.84
CA SER A 70 19.91 0.61 -12.72
C SER A 70 20.48 -0.70 -12.15
N ALA A 71 19.66 -1.73 -11.94
CA ALA A 71 20.02 -3.01 -11.35
C ALA A 71 20.64 -2.92 -9.94
N ARG A 72 20.52 -1.77 -9.27
CA ARG A 72 20.97 -1.62 -7.88
C ARG A 72 19.85 -1.98 -6.92
N PRO A 73 20.12 -2.71 -5.83
CA PRO A 73 19.11 -3.05 -4.85
C PRO A 73 18.59 -1.81 -4.12
N VAL A 74 17.32 -1.82 -3.85
CA VAL A 74 16.61 -0.80 -3.08
C VAL A 74 16.05 -1.46 -1.83
N LYS A 75 16.29 -0.86 -0.66
CA LYS A 75 15.66 -1.30 0.57
C LYS A 75 14.28 -0.67 0.69
N MET A 76 13.26 -1.51 0.76
CA MET A 76 11.87 -1.09 0.78
C MET A 76 11.26 -1.31 2.15
N HIS A 77 10.71 -0.25 2.73
CA HIS A 77 9.93 -0.27 3.96
C HIS A 77 8.44 -0.24 3.61
N VAL A 78 7.72 -1.31 3.91
CA VAL A 78 6.30 -1.45 3.56
C VAL A 78 5.45 -1.36 4.81
N TYR A 79 4.47 -0.46 4.80
CA TYR A 79 3.52 -0.24 5.87
C TYR A 79 2.10 -0.49 5.37
N SER A 80 1.33 -1.30 6.08
CA SER A 80 -0.11 -1.42 5.86
C SER A 80 -0.87 -0.51 6.81
N VAL A 81 -1.72 0.36 6.26
CA VAL A 81 -2.53 1.26 7.10
C VAL A 81 -3.87 0.60 7.50
N PRO A 82 -4.43 0.96 8.66
CA PRO A 82 -5.75 0.47 9.08
C PRO A 82 -6.83 0.87 8.06
N GLY A 83 -7.71 -0.09 7.67
CA GLY A 83 -8.74 0.16 6.66
C GLY A 83 -9.98 0.90 7.17
N GLN A 84 -10.13 1.10 8.48
CA GLN A 84 -11.28 1.77 9.06
C GLN A 84 -11.12 3.29 9.00
N GLU A 85 -12.15 4.01 8.58
CA GLU A 85 -12.13 5.48 8.40
C GLU A 85 -11.83 6.26 9.69
N ARG A 86 -12.23 5.74 10.84
CA ARG A 86 -11.91 6.36 12.14
C ARG A 86 -10.41 6.49 12.39
N PHE A 87 -9.58 5.77 11.62
CA PHE A 87 -8.12 5.82 11.70
C PHE A 87 -7.47 6.64 10.57
N LYS A 88 -8.21 7.54 9.91
CA LYS A 88 -7.67 8.43 8.87
C LYS A 88 -6.42 9.21 9.32
N PHE A 89 -6.36 9.60 10.60
CA PHE A 89 -5.18 10.26 11.16
C PHE A 89 -3.90 9.41 11.04
N MET A 90 -4.01 8.07 11.09
CA MET A 90 -2.89 7.16 10.87
C MET A 90 -2.46 7.15 9.40
N TRP A 91 -3.40 7.30 8.47
CA TRP A 91 -3.08 7.39 7.05
C TRP A 91 -2.19 8.63 6.77
N GLU A 92 -2.53 9.78 7.36
CA GLU A 92 -1.71 11.00 7.26
C GLU A 92 -0.31 10.81 7.84
N ILE A 93 -0.22 10.28 9.06
CA ILE A 93 1.06 10.09 9.76
C ILE A 93 1.97 9.14 8.97
N LEU A 94 1.42 7.99 8.56
CA LEU A 94 2.18 6.97 7.85
C LEU A 94 2.54 7.37 6.43
N SER A 95 1.76 8.25 5.79
CA SER A 95 2.00 8.70 4.42
C SER A 95 3.09 9.77 4.29
N LYS A 96 3.51 10.37 5.40
CA LYS A 96 4.60 11.36 5.37
C LYS A 96 5.85 10.76 4.74
N ASN A 97 6.33 11.45 3.69
CA ASN A 97 7.49 11.05 2.91
C ASN A 97 7.39 9.65 2.25
N ALA A 98 6.18 9.14 2.04
CA ALA A 98 6.01 7.90 1.28
C ALA A 98 6.44 8.12 -0.18
N ASN A 99 7.21 7.15 -0.72
CA ASN A 99 7.67 7.15 -2.10
C ASN A 99 6.65 6.49 -3.02
N GLY A 100 5.80 5.58 -2.50
CA GLY A 100 4.78 4.91 -3.29
C GLY A 100 3.56 4.50 -2.48
N LEU A 101 2.44 4.33 -3.17
CA LEU A 101 1.16 3.92 -2.61
C LEU A 101 0.54 2.79 -3.43
N ILE A 102 0.16 1.71 -2.76
CA ILE A 102 -0.73 0.69 -3.30
C ILE A 102 -2.09 0.86 -2.65
N ILE A 103 -3.13 1.10 -3.44
CA ILE A 103 -4.51 1.06 -2.98
C ILE A 103 -5.06 -0.32 -3.31
N LEU A 104 -5.19 -1.17 -2.30
CA LEU A 104 -5.70 -2.52 -2.46
C LEU A 104 -7.21 -2.52 -2.26
N VAL A 105 -7.93 -3.04 -3.25
CA VAL A 105 -9.40 -3.10 -3.27
C VAL A 105 -9.84 -4.51 -3.61
N ALA A 106 -10.87 -5.02 -2.92
CA ALA A 106 -11.47 -6.29 -3.30
C ALA A 106 -12.24 -6.14 -4.64
N ALA A 107 -12.15 -7.13 -5.52
CA ALA A 107 -12.80 -7.09 -6.84
C ALA A 107 -14.33 -6.93 -6.77
N GLY A 108 -14.95 -7.26 -5.61
CA GLY A 108 -16.39 -7.07 -5.36
C GLY A 108 -16.80 -5.70 -4.83
N GLU A 109 -15.87 -4.78 -4.71
CA GLU A 109 -16.19 -3.43 -4.23
C GLU A 109 -17.05 -2.68 -5.27
N GLN A 110 -18.26 -2.28 -4.86
CA GLN A 110 -19.21 -1.62 -5.76
C GLN A 110 -18.81 -0.17 -6.08
N ASN A 111 -18.12 0.49 -5.14
CA ASN A 111 -17.77 1.90 -5.23
C ASN A 111 -16.26 2.13 -5.31
N ILE A 112 -15.57 1.39 -6.18
CA ILE A 112 -14.10 1.43 -6.33
C ILE A 112 -13.57 2.86 -6.45
N PHE A 113 -14.19 3.71 -7.26
CA PHE A 113 -13.74 5.09 -7.47
C PHE A 113 -13.87 5.96 -6.22
N SER A 114 -14.94 5.77 -5.45
CA SER A 114 -15.11 6.47 -4.17
C SER A 114 -14.06 6.04 -3.15
N VAL A 115 -13.77 4.75 -3.09
CA VAL A 115 -12.71 4.20 -2.22
C VAL A 115 -11.35 4.78 -2.60
N ILE A 116 -10.98 4.75 -3.87
CA ILE A 116 -9.71 5.30 -4.37
C ILE A 116 -9.61 6.79 -4.03
N SER A 117 -10.65 7.57 -4.35
CA SER A 117 -10.68 9.02 -4.09
C SER A 117 -10.52 9.34 -2.61
N ASN A 118 -11.16 8.55 -1.72
CA ASN A 118 -11.06 8.73 -0.28
C ASN A 118 -9.62 8.53 0.23
N TYR A 119 -8.94 7.46 -0.21
CA TYR A 119 -7.53 7.23 0.18
C TYR A 119 -6.60 8.27 -0.42
N LEU A 120 -6.77 8.61 -1.69
CA LEU A 120 -5.94 9.62 -2.35
C LEU A 120 -6.09 10.99 -1.70
N SER A 121 -7.30 11.42 -1.35
CA SER A 121 -7.53 12.72 -0.71
C SER A 121 -6.76 12.90 0.60
N VAL A 122 -6.51 11.81 1.32
CA VAL A 122 -5.79 11.83 2.60
C VAL A 122 -4.29 11.58 2.44
N VAL A 123 -3.90 10.59 1.62
CA VAL A 123 -2.50 10.13 1.52
C VAL A 123 -1.68 11.01 0.58
N TRP A 124 -2.26 11.38 -0.56
CA TRP A 124 -1.59 12.14 -1.61
C TRP A 124 -0.86 13.42 -1.18
N PRO A 125 -1.44 14.29 -0.31
CA PRO A 125 -0.75 15.52 0.11
C PRO A 125 0.60 15.29 0.78
N TYR A 126 0.78 14.14 1.41
CA TYR A 126 1.95 13.80 2.22
C TYR A 126 3.00 12.96 1.49
N MET A 127 2.69 12.48 0.29
CA MET A 127 3.62 11.66 -0.49
C MET A 127 4.78 12.50 -1.05
N HIS A 128 5.99 11.92 -0.99
CA HIS A 128 7.19 12.50 -1.60
C HIS A 128 7.12 12.40 -3.14
N ASN A 129 6.84 11.19 -3.65
CA ASN A 129 6.65 10.95 -5.08
C ASN A 129 5.17 10.73 -5.39
N LYS A 130 4.54 11.74 -5.99
CA LYS A 130 3.11 11.69 -6.31
C LYS A 130 2.75 10.86 -7.54
N LYS A 131 3.74 10.35 -8.28
CA LYS A 131 3.52 9.55 -9.49
C LYS A 131 3.43 8.05 -9.22
N ALA A 132 4.05 7.57 -8.14
CA ALA A 132 4.08 6.13 -7.82
C ALA A 132 2.84 5.71 -7.04
N VAL A 133 1.70 5.63 -7.71
CA VAL A 133 0.43 5.15 -7.16
C VAL A 133 -0.13 4.05 -8.05
N LEU A 134 -0.46 2.92 -7.42
CA LEU A 134 -1.00 1.73 -8.06
C LEU A 134 -2.31 1.32 -7.39
N VAL A 135 -3.32 0.99 -8.18
CA VAL A 135 -4.55 0.37 -7.68
C VAL A 135 -4.49 -1.13 -7.93
N ALA A 136 -4.43 -1.90 -6.87
CA ALA A 136 -4.39 -3.36 -6.94
C ALA A 136 -5.79 -3.93 -6.65
N LEU A 137 -6.33 -4.67 -7.59
CA LEU A 137 -7.62 -5.33 -7.48
C LEU A 137 -7.38 -6.77 -7.04
N ASN A 138 -7.73 -7.06 -5.81
CA ASN A 138 -7.61 -8.40 -5.28
C ASN A 138 -8.77 -9.26 -5.78
N GLU A 139 -8.48 -10.13 -6.73
CA GLU A 139 -9.44 -11.10 -7.24
C GLU A 139 -9.49 -12.31 -6.33
N ILE A 140 -10.69 -12.64 -5.84
CA ILE A 140 -10.96 -13.94 -5.26
C ILE A 140 -11.21 -14.91 -6.42
N PRO A 141 -10.41 -15.98 -6.59
CA PRO A 141 -10.61 -16.92 -7.68
C PRO A 141 -12.00 -17.55 -7.61
N GLU A 142 -12.60 -17.80 -8.73
CA GLU A 142 -13.70 -18.73 -9.05
C GLU A 142 -15.16 -18.22 -9.04
N ASN A 143 -15.57 -17.14 -8.39
CA ASN A 143 -16.99 -16.78 -8.37
C ASN A 143 -17.33 -15.34 -8.81
N PHE A 144 -16.39 -14.60 -9.33
CA PHE A 144 -16.66 -13.26 -9.79
C PHE A 144 -17.01 -13.24 -11.28
N SER A 145 -18.28 -13.03 -11.57
CA SER A 145 -18.74 -12.69 -12.93
C SER A 145 -18.01 -11.44 -13.41
N ASN A 146 -17.32 -11.58 -14.57
CA ASN A 146 -16.48 -10.60 -15.25
C ASN A 146 -17.14 -9.27 -15.66
N ASN A 147 -18.08 -8.75 -14.90
CA ASN A 147 -18.93 -7.62 -15.30
C ASN A 147 -18.48 -6.25 -14.80
N ILE A 148 -17.35 -6.17 -14.08
CA ILE A 148 -16.77 -4.86 -13.75
C ILE A 148 -15.80 -4.50 -14.88
N ASN A 149 -16.26 -3.63 -15.77
CA ASN A 149 -15.39 -3.05 -16.80
C ASN A 149 -14.47 -2.01 -16.12
N ILE A 150 -13.34 -2.50 -15.58
CA ILE A 150 -12.36 -1.66 -14.92
C ILE A 150 -11.46 -1.10 -16.02
N PRO A 151 -11.38 0.23 -16.15
CA PRO A 151 -10.46 0.82 -17.10
C PRO A 151 -9.02 0.46 -16.70
N GLU A 152 -8.15 0.25 -17.67
CA GLU A 152 -6.72 0.01 -17.41
C GLU A 152 -6.08 1.19 -16.66
N TYR A 153 -6.61 2.40 -16.88
CA TYR A 153 -6.15 3.64 -16.26
C TYR A 153 -7.31 4.52 -15.80
N LEU A 154 -7.11 5.17 -14.67
CA LEU A 154 -7.97 6.24 -14.16
C LEU A 154 -7.12 7.51 -14.00
N TYR A 155 -7.67 8.67 -14.37
CA TYR A 155 -6.99 9.95 -14.15
C TYR A 155 -7.47 10.57 -12.84
N TYR A 156 -6.51 10.99 -12.02
CA TYR A 156 -6.72 11.72 -10.77
C TYR A 156 -5.70 12.86 -10.68
N ASN A 157 -6.16 14.12 -10.63
CA ASN A 157 -5.28 15.30 -10.59
C ASN A 157 -4.13 15.25 -11.63
N ASP A 158 -4.46 15.06 -12.89
CA ASP A 158 -3.53 14.95 -14.03
C ASP A 158 -2.56 13.75 -13.97
N MET A 159 -2.80 12.82 -13.04
CA MET A 159 -2.07 11.58 -12.94
C MET A 159 -2.88 10.41 -13.46
N SER A 160 -2.21 9.53 -14.21
CA SER A 160 -2.74 8.24 -14.61
C SER A 160 -2.51 7.22 -13.50
N LEU A 161 -3.61 6.72 -12.91
CA LEU A 161 -3.59 5.59 -11.98
C LEU A 161 -3.67 4.28 -12.77
N ARG A 162 -2.72 3.41 -12.56
CA ARG A 162 -2.72 2.07 -13.16
C ARG A 162 -3.49 1.09 -12.29
N PHE A 163 -4.36 0.28 -12.92
CA PHE A 163 -5.04 -0.84 -12.29
C PHE A 163 -4.29 -2.13 -12.59
N VAL A 164 -4.08 -2.94 -11.57
CA VAL A 164 -3.46 -4.25 -11.69
C VAL A 164 -4.31 -5.27 -10.94
N LYS A 165 -4.66 -6.34 -11.61
CA LYS A 165 -5.29 -7.50 -10.96
C LYS A 165 -4.23 -8.26 -10.19
N THR A 166 -4.58 -8.76 -9.01
CA THR A 166 -3.66 -9.48 -8.16
C THR A 166 -4.38 -10.48 -7.28
N ASN A 167 -3.73 -11.60 -7.00
CA ASN A 167 -4.12 -12.51 -5.94
C ASN A 167 -3.16 -12.32 -4.77
N VAL A 168 -3.64 -11.74 -3.67
CA VAL A 168 -2.81 -11.43 -2.51
C VAL A 168 -2.29 -12.68 -1.76
N THR A 169 -2.77 -13.87 -2.09
CA THR A 169 -2.25 -15.13 -1.55
C THR A 169 -1.08 -15.68 -2.38
N ASP A 170 -0.83 -15.12 -3.57
CA ASP A 170 0.32 -15.46 -4.41
C ASP A 170 1.46 -14.47 -4.20
N LYS A 171 2.58 -14.98 -3.68
CA LYS A 171 3.76 -14.16 -3.38
C LYS A 171 4.34 -13.49 -4.62
N SER A 172 4.34 -14.17 -5.75
CA SER A 172 4.89 -13.64 -7.00
C SER A 172 4.07 -12.46 -7.52
N GLU A 173 2.74 -12.54 -7.40
CA GLU A 173 1.85 -11.46 -7.81
C GLU A 173 1.96 -10.23 -6.90
N VAL A 174 2.06 -10.44 -5.58
CA VAL A 174 2.26 -9.32 -4.66
C VAL A 174 3.63 -8.66 -4.86
N LEU A 175 4.70 -9.44 -5.09
CA LEU A 175 6.02 -8.88 -5.42
C LEU A 175 6.01 -8.12 -6.74
N LEU A 176 5.18 -8.51 -7.70
CA LEU A 176 5.02 -7.79 -8.96
C LEU A 176 4.45 -6.38 -8.75
N LEU A 177 3.52 -6.20 -7.80
CA LEU A 177 3.01 -4.86 -7.45
C LEU A 177 4.12 -3.94 -6.96
N PHE A 178 5.02 -4.45 -6.10
CA PHE A 178 6.16 -3.68 -5.62
C PHE A 178 7.14 -3.32 -6.75
N ARG A 179 7.39 -4.25 -7.67
CA ARG A 179 8.23 -3.97 -8.85
C ARG A 179 7.67 -2.86 -9.71
N TYR A 180 6.36 -2.88 -10.00
CA TYR A 180 5.72 -1.79 -10.74
C TYR A 180 5.86 -0.44 -10.04
N LEU A 181 5.73 -0.40 -8.70
CA LEU A 181 5.96 0.84 -7.97
C LEU A 181 7.40 1.33 -8.04
N VAL A 182 8.38 0.44 -7.89
CA VAL A 182 9.80 0.79 -7.99
C VAL A 182 10.13 1.39 -9.36
N GLU A 183 9.55 0.84 -10.44
CA GLU A 183 9.69 1.39 -11.79
C GLU A 183 9.05 2.78 -11.95
N MET A 184 7.97 3.07 -11.21
CA MET A 184 7.29 4.37 -11.24
C MET A 184 7.99 5.43 -10.37
N ILE A 185 8.82 5.01 -9.40
CA ILE A 185 9.57 5.91 -8.53
C ILE A 185 10.75 6.46 -9.34
N ASP A 186 10.73 7.79 -9.54
CA ASP A 186 11.79 8.50 -10.23
C ASP A 186 13.00 8.61 -9.28
N PHE A 187 13.90 7.64 -9.35
CA PHE A 187 15.22 7.78 -8.74
C PHE A 187 15.99 8.77 -9.62
N LYS A 188 16.19 9.99 -9.14
CA LYS A 188 16.92 11.03 -9.85
C LYS A 188 18.15 10.43 -10.53
N SER A 189 18.08 10.41 -11.83
CA SER A 189 19.09 10.00 -12.82
C SER A 189 19.60 8.55 -12.72
N CYS A 190 18.94 7.65 -13.44
CA CYS A 190 19.70 6.63 -14.12
C CYS A 190 20.62 7.28 -15.19
#